data_a3f4dc5b2f2bc0ec6266879b932ea490
#
_entry.id   a3f4dc5b2f2bc0ec6266879b932ea490
#
_cell.length_a   1.000
_cell.length_b   1.000
_cell.length_c   1.000
_cell.angle_alpha   90.00
_cell.angle_beta   90.00
_cell.angle_gamma   90.00
#
_symmetry.space_group_name_H-M   'P 1'
#
loop_
_entity.id
_entity.type
_entity.pdbx_description
1 polymer ?
#
loop_
_entity_poly.entity_id
_entity_poly.type
_entity_poly.pdbx_seq_one_letter_code
_entity_poly.pdbx_strand_id
1 'polypeptide(L)'
;MKLGIVGLPNVGKSTLFNAITQAGAESANYPFCTIDPNVGMVAVPDERLQPLTDLYHAKKTTPAVVEFVDIAGLVRGASKGEGLGNKFLSHIREVDAIVHVVRCFDNENIVHVEGSVDPARDIETINLELILADIEHLERRLERTRKAAKADKKLLVDVDILEKLKAHLEEGKTARTFEGFGEDEDVDRVIGESDLLSAKKVIYAANMDEEGFTGNDTENERLKAVQAIADAEGAMVLPICAKLEEDIAGMDADEKEMFLSELGLHESGLDRLIKVCYDLLGLMSYLTAGEQEVRAWTIAKGTKAPQAAGKIHTDFERGFIRAEVINYKDLIELGSLAAAREKGLVRSEGKEYVMQDGDVVLFRFNV
;
A
#
# COMPACT_ATOMS: atom_id res chain seq x y z
N MET A 1 1.20 -3.61 7.98
CA MET A 1 0.80 -2.42 7.24
C MET A 1 -0.46 -2.72 6.48
N LYS A 2 -1.41 -1.80 6.53
CA LYS A 2 -2.78 -2.02 6.08
C LYS A 2 -3.16 -1.04 5.00
N LEU A 3 -3.80 -1.52 3.95
CA LEU A 3 -4.37 -0.72 2.87
C LEU A 3 -5.89 -0.74 2.97
N GLY A 4 -6.51 0.43 3.01
CA GLY A 4 -7.97 0.53 3.01
C GLY A 4 -8.52 0.59 1.60
N ILE A 5 -9.41 -0.34 1.23
CA ILE A 5 -10.14 -0.26 -0.03
C ILE A 5 -11.38 0.59 0.20
N VAL A 6 -11.47 1.70 -0.49
CA VAL A 6 -12.60 2.63 -0.41
C VAL A 6 -13.23 2.83 -1.79
N GLY A 7 -14.46 3.29 -1.82
CA GLY A 7 -15.19 3.61 -3.04
C GLY A 7 -16.68 3.79 -2.75
N LEU A 8 -17.38 4.45 -3.65
CA LEU A 8 -18.83 4.56 -3.60
C LEU A 8 -19.50 3.19 -3.76
N PRO A 9 -20.77 3.01 -3.42
CA PRO A 9 -21.49 1.78 -3.71
C PRO A 9 -21.49 1.46 -5.21
N ASN A 10 -21.42 0.17 -5.55
CA ASN A 10 -21.52 -0.36 -6.91
C ASN A 10 -20.39 0.07 -7.89
N VAL A 11 -19.19 0.37 -7.36
CA VAL A 11 -18.01 0.68 -8.16
C VAL A 11 -17.11 -0.54 -8.44
N GLY A 12 -17.47 -1.72 -7.91
CA GLY A 12 -16.64 -2.95 -8.01
C GLY A 12 -15.72 -3.19 -6.81
N LYS A 13 -15.89 -2.44 -5.72
CA LYS A 13 -15.06 -2.56 -4.50
C LYS A 13 -15.08 -3.97 -3.92
N SER A 14 -16.28 -4.55 -3.72
CA SER A 14 -16.43 -5.92 -3.18
C SER A 14 -15.90 -6.98 -4.13
N THR A 15 -16.06 -6.81 -5.43
CA THR A 15 -15.49 -7.69 -6.46
C THR A 15 -13.98 -7.72 -6.37
N LEU A 16 -13.34 -6.55 -6.29
CA LEU A 16 -11.88 -6.45 -6.11
C LEU A 16 -11.44 -7.07 -4.77
N PHE A 17 -12.17 -6.83 -3.69
CA PHE A 17 -11.84 -7.41 -2.39
C PHE A 17 -11.99 -8.94 -2.40
N ASN A 18 -13.00 -9.50 -3.09
CA ASN A 18 -13.15 -10.92 -3.27
C ASN A 18 -11.97 -11.53 -4.04
N ALA A 19 -11.53 -10.89 -5.13
CA ALA A 19 -10.33 -11.31 -5.87
C ALA A 19 -9.08 -11.36 -4.95
N ILE A 20 -8.89 -10.32 -4.13
CA ILE A 20 -7.79 -10.26 -3.15
C ILE A 20 -7.89 -11.41 -2.12
N THR A 21 -9.09 -11.67 -1.59
CA THR A 21 -9.29 -12.70 -0.57
C THR A 21 -9.15 -14.11 -1.16
N GLN A 22 -9.57 -14.36 -2.40
CA GLN A 22 -9.37 -15.63 -3.10
C GLN A 22 -7.88 -15.88 -3.36
N ALA A 23 -7.15 -14.90 -3.91
CA ALA A 23 -5.70 -14.98 -4.09
C ALA A 23 -4.97 -15.16 -2.74
N GLY A 24 -5.51 -14.62 -1.65
CA GLY A 24 -5.00 -14.79 -0.30
C GLY A 24 -5.30 -16.15 0.33
N ALA A 25 -6.34 -16.85 -0.11
CA ALA A 25 -6.71 -18.16 0.43
C ALA A 25 -5.62 -19.22 0.17
N GLU A 26 -4.89 -19.13 -0.92
CA GLU A 26 -3.68 -19.92 -1.17
C GLU A 26 -2.57 -19.63 -0.17
N SER A 27 -2.55 -18.43 0.39
CA SER A 27 -1.61 -17.96 1.42
C SER A 27 -2.04 -18.31 2.86
N ALA A 28 -3.27 -18.86 3.07
CA ALA A 28 -3.87 -19.10 4.41
C ALA A 28 -3.11 -20.09 5.29
N ASN A 29 -2.06 -20.73 4.80
CA ASN A 29 -1.14 -21.55 5.58
C ASN A 29 -0.10 -20.76 6.40
N TYR A 30 -0.21 -19.40 6.43
CA TYR A 30 0.69 -18.58 7.24
C TYR A 30 0.21 -18.54 8.69
N PRO A 31 1.09 -18.87 9.68
CA PRO A 31 0.78 -18.70 11.09
C PRO A 31 0.52 -17.21 11.37
N PHE A 32 -0.55 -16.92 12.13
CA PHE A 32 -1.00 -15.58 12.56
C PHE A 32 -2.05 -14.87 11.70
N CYS A 33 -2.68 -15.52 10.71
CA CYS A 33 -3.86 -14.97 10.07
C CYS A 33 -5.08 -15.05 11.00
N THR A 34 -5.52 -13.93 11.54
CA THR A 34 -6.86 -13.79 12.13
C THR A 34 -7.87 -13.75 11.00
N ILE A 35 -8.89 -14.58 11.07
CA ILE A 35 -10.00 -14.57 10.10
C ILE A 35 -10.92 -13.41 10.50
N ASP A 36 -10.63 -12.22 10.02
CA ASP A 36 -11.57 -11.09 10.05
C ASP A 36 -12.23 -11.02 8.67
N PRO A 37 -13.56 -11.04 8.57
CA PRO A 37 -14.26 -11.05 7.28
C PRO A 37 -14.00 -9.79 6.41
N ASN A 38 -13.43 -8.74 6.98
CA ASN A 38 -13.12 -7.50 6.29
C ASN A 38 -11.62 -7.31 6.04
N VAL A 39 -10.78 -8.32 6.32
CA VAL A 39 -9.32 -8.25 6.10
C VAL A 39 -8.89 -9.35 5.14
N GLY A 40 -8.35 -8.95 4.00
CA GLY A 40 -7.70 -9.85 3.03
C GLY A 40 -6.19 -9.75 3.17
N MET A 41 -5.50 -10.88 3.28
CA MET A 41 -4.05 -10.97 3.23
C MET A 41 -3.62 -11.56 1.89
N VAL A 42 -2.73 -10.91 1.19
CA VAL A 42 -2.26 -11.37 -0.12
C VAL A 42 -0.74 -11.38 -0.17
N ALA A 43 -0.18 -12.37 -0.85
CA ALA A 43 1.25 -12.48 -1.09
C ALA A 43 1.73 -11.36 -2.02
N VAL A 44 2.87 -10.77 -1.69
CA VAL A 44 3.56 -9.83 -2.60
C VAL A 44 4.28 -10.67 -3.67
N PRO A 45 3.95 -10.50 -4.96
CA PRO A 45 4.64 -11.18 -6.04
C PRO A 45 6.15 -10.85 -6.03
N ASP A 46 6.99 -11.86 -5.91
CA ASP A 46 8.45 -11.70 -5.85
C ASP A 46 9.13 -12.83 -6.64
N GLU A 47 9.59 -12.51 -7.83
CA GLU A 47 10.24 -13.44 -8.76
C GLU A 47 11.56 -14.00 -8.23
N ARG A 48 12.12 -13.41 -7.17
CA ARG A 48 13.39 -13.83 -6.56
C ARG A 48 13.27 -15.09 -5.70
N LEU A 49 12.06 -15.39 -5.24
CA LEU A 49 11.81 -16.49 -4.30
C LEU A 49 12.01 -17.86 -4.94
N GLN A 50 11.47 -18.10 -6.13
CA GLN A 50 11.54 -19.39 -6.77
C GLN A 50 12.99 -19.79 -7.13
N PRO A 51 13.82 -18.95 -7.77
CA PRO A 51 15.21 -19.27 -8.02
C PRO A 51 16.04 -19.56 -6.75
N LEU A 52 15.72 -18.85 -5.63
CA LEU A 52 16.38 -19.15 -4.36
C LEU A 52 15.91 -20.48 -3.78
N THR A 53 14.62 -20.79 -3.91
CA THR A 53 14.04 -22.07 -3.46
C THR A 53 14.72 -23.24 -4.19
N ASP A 54 14.91 -23.12 -5.49
CA ASP A 54 15.57 -24.13 -6.31
C ASP A 54 17.04 -24.26 -5.94
N LEU A 55 17.74 -23.11 -5.78
CA LEU A 55 19.16 -23.08 -5.41
C LEU A 55 19.45 -23.76 -4.07
N TYR A 56 18.60 -23.54 -3.06
CA TYR A 56 18.76 -24.12 -1.73
C TYR A 56 17.99 -25.43 -1.53
N HIS A 57 17.25 -25.91 -2.55
CA HIS A 57 16.34 -27.05 -2.41
C HIS A 57 15.44 -26.92 -1.18
N ALA A 58 14.89 -25.71 -0.99
CA ALA A 58 14.15 -25.38 0.21
C ALA A 58 12.82 -26.13 0.28
N LYS A 59 12.48 -26.60 1.48
CA LYS A 59 11.21 -27.31 1.72
C LYS A 59 10.00 -26.41 1.70
N LYS A 60 10.20 -25.11 1.92
CA LYS A 60 9.13 -24.11 2.03
C LYS A 60 9.59 -22.78 1.46
N THR A 61 8.65 -22.11 0.74
CA THR A 61 8.82 -20.74 0.27
C THR A 61 7.75 -19.87 0.91
N THR A 62 8.16 -18.74 1.49
CA THR A 62 7.26 -17.83 2.20
C THR A 62 7.43 -16.41 1.66
N PRO A 63 6.48 -15.89 0.86
CA PRO A 63 6.50 -14.52 0.37
C PRO A 63 6.22 -13.50 1.48
N ALA A 64 6.51 -12.23 1.21
CA ALA A 64 5.99 -11.12 1.97
C ALA A 64 4.48 -11.02 1.78
N VAL A 65 3.78 -10.41 2.72
CA VAL A 65 2.32 -10.24 2.64
C VAL A 65 1.91 -8.80 2.92
N VAL A 66 0.81 -8.38 2.30
CA VAL A 66 0.15 -7.08 2.52
C VAL A 66 -1.28 -7.34 2.98
N GLU A 67 -1.76 -6.52 3.90
CA GLU A 67 -3.13 -6.57 4.40
C GLU A 67 -3.99 -5.54 3.67
N PHE A 68 -5.12 -5.99 3.12
CA PHE A 68 -6.17 -5.14 2.59
C PHE A 68 -7.39 -5.18 3.51
N VAL A 69 -7.95 -4.01 3.80
CA VAL A 69 -9.15 -3.87 4.64
C VAL A 69 -10.30 -3.37 3.78
N ASP A 70 -11.39 -4.13 3.72
CA ASP A 70 -12.60 -3.64 3.06
C ASP A 70 -13.28 -2.61 3.95
N ILE A 71 -13.20 -1.35 3.55
CA ILE A 71 -13.87 -0.25 4.24
C ILE A 71 -15.25 -0.06 3.61
N ALA A 72 -16.29 -0.20 4.43
CA ALA A 72 -17.68 -0.07 3.98
C ALA A 72 -17.88 1.22 3.17
N GLY A 73 -18.63 1.11 2.05
CA GLY A 73 -18.81 2.22 1.11
C GLY A 73 -19.35 3.48 1.78
N LEU A 74 -18.82 4.62 1.37
CA LEU A 74 -19.25 5.94 1.81
C LEU A 74 -20.61 6.29 1.19
N VAL A 75 -21.49 6.88 2.00
CA VAL A 75 -22.69 7.58 1.54
C VAL A 75 -22.47 9.07 1.86
N ARG A 76 -22.90 9.97 0.99
CA ARG A 76 -22.83 11.43 1.23
C ARG A 76 -23.35 11.80 2.60
N GLY A 77 -22.66 12.71 3.30
CA GLY A 77 -23.01 13.16 4.64
C GLY A 77 -22.44 12.32 5.75
N ALA A 78 -21.45 11.48 5.49
CA ALA A 78 -20.80 10.64 6.48
C ALA A 78 -20.13 11.45 7.60
N SER A 79 -19.61 12.62 7.29
CA SER A 79 -19.00 13.55 8.25
C SER A 79 -20.03 14.23 9.18
N LYS A 80 -21.31 14.29 8.78
CA LYS A 80 -22.39 14.93 9.55
C LYS A 80 -23.34 13.94 10.22
N GLY A 81 -23.20 12.63 9.92
CA GLY A 81 -24.15 11.60 10.32
C GLY A 81 -23.75 10.81 11.55
N GLU A 82 -24.75 10.35 12.29
CA GLU A 82 -24.60 9.33 13.32
C GLU A 82 -24.47 7.94 12.65
N GLY A 83 -23.53 7.11 13.11
CA GLY A 83 -23.46 5.69 12.78
C GLY A 83 -22.46 5.32 11.68
N LEU A 84 -22.92 5.00 10.47
CA LEU A 84 -22.08 4.38 9.41
C LEU A 84 -20.95 5.30 8.90
N GLY A 85 -21.17 6.60 8.83
CA GLY A 85 -20.16 7.56 8.38
C GLY A 85 -18.97 7.65 9.34
N ASN A 86 -19.25 7.70 10.65
CA ASN A 86 -18.19 7.72 11.67
C ASN A 86 -17.37 6.42 11.65
N LYS A 87 -17.99 5.27 11.39
CA LYS A 87 -17.28 4.00 11.23
C LYS A 87 -16.35 4.01 10.00
N PHE A 88 -16.82 4.55 8.87
CA PHE A 88 -16.02 4.72 7.66
C PHE A 88 -14.76 5.54 7.96
N LEU A 89 -14.91 6.72 8.54
CA LEU A 89 -13.77 7.59 8.88
C LEU A 89 -12.84 6.96 9.92
N SER A 90 -13.37 6.19 10.87
CA SER A 90 -12.58 5.45 11.87
C SER A 90 -11.72 4.38 11.17
N HIS A 91 -12.29 3.60 10.25
CA HIS A 91 -11.53 2.57 9.53
C HIS A 91 -10.44 3.19 8.65
N ILE A 92 -10.70 4.37 8.03
CA ILE A 92 -9.64 5.06 7.27
C ILE A 92 -8.49 5.49 8.19
N ARG A 93 -8.74 5.87 9.45
CA ARG A 93 -7.66 6.19 10.40
C ARG A 93 -6.73 5.02 10.65
N GLU A 94 -7.26 3.80 10.68
CA GLU A 94 -6.52 2.58 11.02
C GLU A 94 -5.64 2.03 9.90
N VAL A 95 -5.75 2.56 8.68
CA VAL A 95 -4.98 2.11 7.52
C VAL A 95 -3.85 3.07 7.19
N ASP A 96 -2.77 2.54 6.58
CA ASP A 96 -1.58 3.31 6.25
C ASP A 96 -1.72 4.08 4.93
N ALA A 97 -2.48 3.54 3.97
CA ALA A 97 -2.79 4.17 2.69
C ALA A 97 -4.15 3.70 2.14
N ILE A 98 -4.63 4.35 1.10
CA ILE A 98 -5.96 4.15 0.53
C ILE A 98 -5.84 3.63 -0.90
N VAL A 99 -6.58 2.57 -1.22
CA VAL A 99 -6.90 2.15 -2.58
C VAL A 99 -8.32 2.62 -2.88
N HIS A 100 -8.43 3.68 -3.66
CA HIS A 100 -9.71 4.26 -4.03
C HIS A 100 -10.20 3.64 -5.34
N VAL A 101 -11.18 2.75 -5.24
CA VAL A 101 -11.81 2.11 -6.40
C VAL A 101 -12.80 3.09 -7.04
N VAL A 102 -12.56 3.42 -8.29
CA VAL A 102 -13.32 4.40 -9.06
C VAL A 102 -13.96 3.70 -10.26
N ARG A 103 -15.27 3.85 -10.41
CA ARG A 103 -15.99 3.23 -11.54
C ARG A 103 -15.73 3.98 -12.84
N CYS A 104 -15.13 3.29 -13.81
CA CYS A 104 -14.90 3.79 -15.17
C CYS A 104 -15.65 2.99 -16.25
N PHE A 105 -16.38 1.94 -15.86
CA PHE A 105 -17.14 1.06 -16.76
C PHE A 105 -18.62 1.46 -16.82
N ASP A 106 -19.27 1.13 -17.94
CA ASP A 106 -20.71 1.21 -18.11
C ASP A 106 -21.35 -0.20 -17.95
N ASN A 107 -22.44 -0.26 -17.19
CA ASN A 107 -23.25 -1.47 -17.09
C ASN A 107 -24.68 -1.09 -16.70
N GLU A 108 -25.63 -1.32 -17.59
CA GLU A 108 -27.03 -0.95 -17.40
C GLU A 108 -27.71 -1.73 -16.26
N ASN A 109 -27.18 -2.91 -15.91
CA ASN A 109 -27.68 -3.74 -14.82
C ASN A 109 -27.15 -3.33 -13.44
N ILE A 110 -26.16 -2.45 -13.38
CA ILE A 110 -25.52 -1.99 -12.14
C ILE A 110 -25.83 -0.50 -11.96
N VAL A 111 -26.79 -0.19 -11.09
CA VAL A 111 -27.20 1.18 -10.83
C VAL A 111 -26.06 1.97 -10.15
N HIS A 112 -25.76 3.17 -10.66
CA HIS A 112 -24.87 4.11 -9.99
C HIS A 112 -25.66 4.93 -8.97
N VAL A 113 -25.07 5.15 -7.77
CA VAL A 113 -25.75 5.89 -6.67
C VAL A 113 -26.12 7.32 -7.03
N GLU A 114 -25.35 7.95 -7.94
CA GLU A 114 -25.58 9.30 -8.45
C GLU A 114 -26.30 9.33 -9.81
N GLY A 115 -26.80 8.19 -10.30
CA GLY A 115 -27.56 8.06 -11.54
C GLY A 115 -26.73 8.07 -12.82
N SER A 116 -25.46 8.44 -12.79
CA SER A 116 -24.53 8.43 -13.92
C SER A 116 -23.11 8.10 -13.47
N VAL A 117 -22.30 7.53 -14.37
CA VAL A 117 -20.88 7.27 -14.12
C VAL A 117 -20.09 8.55 -14.38
N ASP A 118 -19.47 9.08 -13.35
CA ASP A 118 -18.62 10.27 -13.40
C ASP A 118 -17.49 10.12 -12.38
N PRO A 119 -16.32 9.60 -12.81
CA PRO A 119 -15.20 9.34 -11.93
C PRO A 119 -14.69 10.54 -11.14
N ALA A 120 -14.66 11.73 -11.78
CA ALA A 120 -14.18 12.95 -11.14
C ALA A 120 -15.08 13.35 -9.97
N ARG A 121 -16.39 13.40 -10.17
CA ARG A 121 -17.38 13.66 -9.13
C ARG A 121 -17.29 12.63 -8.00
N ASP A 122 -17.10 11.36 -8.32
CA ASP A 122 -17.05 10.27 -7.34
C ASP A 122 -15.81 10.40 -6.45
N ILE A 123 -14.65 10.75 -7.02
CA ILE A 123 -13.42 11.06 -6.29
C ILE A 123 -13.62 12.28 -5.38
N GLU A 124 -14.15 13.38 -5.95
CA GLU A 124 -14.42 14.61 -5.20
C GLU A 124 -15.36 14.36 -4.01
N THR A 125 -16.37 13.51 -4.19
CA THR A 125 -17.33 13.16 -3.12
C THR A 125 -16.61 12.52 -1.93
N ILE A 126 -15.71 11.57 -2.16
CA ILE A 126 -14.94 10.93 -1.07
C ILE A 126 -13.93 11.91 -0.47
N ASN A 127 -13.18 12.64 -1.31
CA ASN A 127 -12.21 13.61 -0.83
C ASN A 127 -12.88 14.68 0.07
N LEU A 128 -14.06 15.16 -0.31
CA LEU A 128 -14.81 16.15 0.48
C LEU A 128 -15.17 15.64 1.87
N GLU A 129 -15.62 14.39 2.00
CA GLU A 129 -15.94 13.81 3.32
C GLU A 129 -14.70 13.68 4.21
N LEU A 130 -13.54 13.32 3.63
CA LEU A 130 -12.27 13.28 4.36
C LEU A 130 -11.84 14.68 4.80
N ILE A 131 -11.93 15.67 3.91
CA ILE A 131 -11.60 17.07 4.18
C ILE A 131 -12.47 17.64 5.30
N LEU A 132 -13.78 17.41 5.26
CA LEU A 132 -14.70 17.92 6.30
C LEU A 132 -14.36 17.33 7.67
N ALA A 133 -14.05 16.04 7.75
CA ALA A 133 -13.60 15.41 8.99
C ALA A 133 -12.26 15.98 9.48
N ASP A 134 -11.36 16.28 8.56
CA ASP A 134 -10.05 16.86 8.88
C ASP A 134 -10.15 18.30 9.38
N ILE A 135 -11.01 19.11 8.76
CA ILE A 135 -11.26 20.49 9.22
C ILE A 135 -11.71 20.49 10.69
N GLU A 136 -12.70 19.65 11.04
CA GLU A 136 -13.20 19.54 12.42
C GLU A 136 -12.09 19.11 13.40
N HIS A 137 -11.26 18.16 12.98
CA HIS A 137 -10.14 17.70 13.79
C HIS A 137 -9.08 18.79 13.96
N LEU A 138 -8.73 19.48 12.86
CA LEU A 138 -7.72 20.52 12.81
C LEU A 138 -8.10 21.74 13.64
N GLU A 139 -9.36 22.16 13.63
CA GLU A 139 -9.86 23.26 14.48
C GLU A 139 -9.59 23.02 15.96
N ARG A 140 -9.88 21.82 16.44
CA ARG A 140 -9.62 21.44 17.83
C ARG A 140 -8.12 21.44 18.17
N ARG A 141 -7.29 20.99 17.24
CA ARG A 141 -5.82 21.02 17.38
C ARG A 141 -5.31 22.46 17.40
N LEU A 142 -5.71 23.27 16.43
CA LEU A 142 -5.31 24.67 16.31
C LEU A 142 -5.61 25.47 17.58
N GLU A 143 -6.80 25.31 18.17
CA GLU A 143 -7.14 25.96 19.45
C GLU A 143 -6.22 25.55 20.60
N ARG A 144 -5.86 24.26 20.68
CA ARG A 144 -4.96 23.76 21.73
C ARG A 144 -3.55 24.32 21.51
N THR A 145 -3.04 24.30 20.27
CA THR A 145 -1.71 24.79 19.91
C THR A 145 -1.59 26.29 20.15
N ARG A 146 -2.62 27.08 19.80
CA ARG A 146 -2.68 28.52 20.11
C ARG A 146 -2.63 28.82 21.62
N LYS A 147 -3.29 28.01 22.43
CA LYS A 147 -3.22 28.16 23.89
C LYS A 147 -1.83 27.83 24.43
N ALA A 148 -1.19 26.76 23.94
CA ALA A 148 0.14 26.34 24.32
C ALA A 148 1.21 27.34 23.86
N ALA A 149 1.06 27.92 22.68
CA ALA A 149 1.98 28.93 22.11
C ALA A 149 2.09 30.22 22.95
N LYS A 150 1.12 30.48 23.84
CA LYS A 150 1.22 31.60 24.83
C LYS A 150 2.34 31.37 25.83
N ALA A 151 2.61 30.11 26.18
CA ALA A 151 3.69 29.72 27.10
C ALA A 151 4.98 29.35 26.36
N ASP A 152 4.90 28.75 25.19
CA ASP A 152 6.04 28.36 24.35
C ASP A 152 5.92 28.98 22.95
N LYS A 153 6.72 30.03 22.72
CA LYS A 153 6.72 30.74 21.44
C LYS A 153 7.22 29.92 20.25
N LYS A 154 7.91 28.79 20.48
CA LYS A 154 8.36 27.91 19.39
C LYS A 154 7.17 27.32 18.63
N LEU A 155 6.05 27.11 19.31
CA LEU A 155 4.83 26.62 18.71
C LEU A 155 4.10 27.61 17.78
N LEU A 156 4.60 28.83 17.64
CA LEU A 156 4.04 29.79 16.68
C LEU A 156 4.22 29.36 15.23
N VAL A 157 5.27 28.60 14.92
CA VAL A 157 5.46 27.99 13.60
C VAL A 157 4.36 26.98 13.33
N ASP A 158 4.06 26.12 14.31
CA ASP A 158 2.98 25.12 14.19
C ASP A 158 1.61 25.79 14.01
N VAL A 159 1.36 26.91 14.73
CA VAL A 159 0.11 27.68 14.58
C VAL A 159 -0.02 28.22 13.15
N ASP A 160 1.04 28.81 12.58
CA ASP A 160 1.03 29.35 11.21
C ASP A 160 0.76 28.25 10.18
N ILE A 161 1.44 27.10 10.30
CA ILE A 161 1.22 25.95 9.43
C ILE A 161 -0.22 25.44 9.55
N LEU A 162 -0.74 25.25 10.76
CA LEU A 162 -2.10 24.77 11.00
C LEU A 162 -3.18 25.73 10.46
N GLU A 163 -2.95 27.04 10.53
CA GLU A 163 -3.86 28.06 9.97
C GLU A 163 -3.88 28.01 8.44
N LYS A 164 -2.71 27.91 7.80
CA LYS A 164 -2.58 27.78 6.34
C LYS A 164 -3.18 26.46 5.85
N LEU A 165 -2.91 25.37 6.54
CA LEU A 165 -3.46 24.05 6.21
C LEU A 165 -4.98 24.04 6.34
N LYS A 166 -5.55 24.68 7.38
CA LYS A 166 -7.00 24.82 7.51
C LYS A 166 -7.59 25.59 6.33
N ALA A 167 -7.00 26.72 5.94
CA ALA A 167 -7.44 27.50 4.78
C ALA A 167 -7.38 26.67 3.48
N HIS A 168 -6.34 25.88 3.30
CA HIS A 168 -6.19 24.98 2.15
C HIS A 168 -7.30 23.92 2.10
N LEU A 169 -7.65 23.30 3.24
CA LEU A 169 -8.75 22.34 3.34
C LEU A 169 -10.11 23.03 3.08
N GLU A 170 -10.32 24.25 3.57
CA GLU A 170 -11.55 25.04 3.35
C GLU A 170 -11.76 25.42 1.86
N GLU A 171 -10.68 25.46 1.06
CA GLU A 171 -10.74 25.57 -0.39
C GLU A 171 -11.13 24.26 -1.10
N GLY A 172 -11.38 23.18 -0.37
CA GLY A 172 -11.72 21.87 -0.91
C GLY A 172 -10.52 21.06 -1.41
N LYS A 173 -9.30 21.45 -1.04
CA LYS A 173 -8.06 20.74 -1.39
C LYS A 173 -7.67 19.76 -0.29
N THR A 174 -7.18 18.58 -0.67
CA THR A 174 -6.74 17.55 0.28
C THR A 174 -5.44 17.95 0.99
N ALA A 175 -5.22 17.49 2.22
CA ALA A 175 -4.00 17.78 2.95
C ALA A 175 -2.72 17.24 2.25
N ARG A 176 -2.85 16.20 1.43
CA ARG A 176 -1.73 15.65 0.64
C ARG A 176 -1.21 16.60 -0.44
N THR A 177 -1.99 17.61 -0.82
CA THR A 177 -1.60 18.64 -1.81
C THR A 177 -1.16 19.96 -1.15
N PHE A 178 -0.97 19.96 0.18
CA PHE A 178 -0.53 21.15 0.89
C PHE A 178 0.93 21.48 0.53
N GLU A 179 1.20 22.75 0.27
CA GLU A 179 2.53 23.24 -0.11
C GLU A 179 3.56 22.92 0.97
N GLY A 180 4.70 22.34 0.57
CA GLY A 180 5.77 21.92 1.46
C GLY A 180 5.59 20.52 2.07
N PHE A 181 4.45 19.86 1.89
CA PHE A 181 4.28 18.49 2.39
C PHE A 181 5.15 17.51 1.58
N GLY A 182 6.03 16.78 2.27
CA GLY A 182 7.05 15.91 1.69
C GLY A 182 8.38 16.62 1.39
N GLU A 183 8.49 17.93 1.63
CA GLU A 183 9.67 18.74 1.32
C GLU A 183 10.18 19.56 2.54
N ASP A 184 9.29 19.98 3.43
CA ASP A 184 9.58 20.79 4.61
C ASP A 184 9.38 19.97 5.90
N GLU A 185 10.44 19.85 6.71
CA GLU A 185 10.44 19.05 7.94
C GLU A 185 9.39 19.51 8.98
N ASP A 186 9.15 20.83 9.09
CA ASP A 186 8.15 21.35 10.03
C ASP A 186 6.73 21.07 9.53
N VAL A 187 6.47 21.19 8.23
CA VAL A 187 5.18 20.84 7.61
C VAL A 187 4.92 19.36 7.78
N ASP A 188 5.90 18.51 7.46
CA ASP A 188 5.77 17.04 7.58
C ASP A 188 5.49 16.61 9.02
N ARG A 189 6.19 17.21 9.98
CA ARG A 189 5.97 16.97 11.40
C ARG A 189 4.57 17.38 11.81
N VAL A 190 4.13 18.60 11.48
CA VAL A 190 2.81 19.12 11.86
C VAL A 190 1.68 18.30 11.22
N ILE A 191 1.78 17.94 9.94
CA ILE A 191 0.79 17.11 9.26
C ILE A 191 0.79 15.68 9.84
N GLY A 192 1.97 15.07 10.02
CA GLY A 192 2.12 13.73 10.59
C GLY A 192 1.51 13.60 11.98
N GLU A 193 1.74 14.60 12.85
CA GLU A 193 1.14 14.65 14.18
C GLU A 193 -0.37 14.96 14.18
N SER A 194 -0.93 15.45 13.06
CA SER A 194 -2.35 15.80 12.95
C SER A 194 -3.25 14.62 12.63
N ASP A 195 -2.69 13.48 12.20
CA ASP A 195 -3.45 12.27 11.81
C ASP A 195 -4.62 12.57 10.86
N LEU A 196 -4.32 13.35 9.80
CA LEU A 196 -5.33 13.78 8.82
C LEU A 196 -5.62 12.66 7.82
N LEU A 197 -6.91 12.48 7.55
CA LEU A 197 -7.40 11.46 6.62
C LEU A 197 -7.04 11.78 5.17
N SER A 198 -7.19 13.05 4.79
CA SER A 198 -6.87 13.52 3.43
C SER A 198 -5.37 13.70 3.17
N ALA A 199 -4.51 13.51 4.19
CA ALA A 199 -3.07 13.44 4.05
C ALA A 199 -2.57 12.04 3.65
N LYS A 200 -3.41 11.00 3.86
CA LYS A 200 -3.02 9.62 3.53
C LYS A 200 -2.72 9.48 2.04
N LYS A 201 -1.69 8.70 1.73
CA LYS A 201 -1.34 8.32 0.36
C LYS A 201 -2.50 7.57 -0.29
N VAL A 202 -2.73 7.81 -1.58
CA VAL A 202 -3.83 7.19 -2.33
C VAL A 202 -3.33 6.60 -3.65
N ILE A 203 -3.94 5.47 -4.04
CA ILE A 203 -3.88 4.91 -5.39
C ILE A 203 -5.31 4.90 -5.90
N TYR A 204 -5.53 5.45 -7.08
CA TYR A 204 -6.81 5.36 -7.76
C TYR A 204 -6.86 4.08 -8.60
N ALA A 205 -7.62 3.09 -8.16
CA ALA A 205 -7.91 1.88 -8.95
C ALA A 205 -9.08 2.19 -9.89
N ALA A 206 -8.76 2.57 -11.13
CA ALA A 206 -9.75 2.85 -12.17
C ALA A 206 -10.34 1.52 -12.66
N ASN A 207 -11.54 1.17 -12.14
CA ASN A 207 -12.19 -0.08 -12.48
C ASN A 207 -12.92 0.05 -13.81
N MET A 208 -12.43 -0.67 -14.81
CA MET A 208 -12.85 -0.67 -16.20
C MET A 208 -13.56 -1.99 -16.52
N ASP A 209 -14.27 -2.07 -17.64
CA ASP A 209 -14.71 -3.34 -18.21
C ASP A 209 -13.56 -4.05 -18.95
N GLU A 210 -13.79 -5.28 -19.40
CA GLU A 210 -12.78 -6.07 -20.08
C GLU A 210 -12.32 -5.42 -21.40
N GLU A 211 -13.23 -4.83 -22.15
CA GLU A 211 -12.92 -4.17 -23.42
C GLU A 211 -12.07 -2.91 -23.18
N GLY A 212 -12.45 -2.07 -22.21
CA GLY A 212 -11.70 -0.88 -21.84
C GLY A 212 -10.35 -1.21 -21.19
N PHE A 213 -10.26 -2.32 -20.46
CA PHE A 213 -9.03 -2.75 -19.80
C PHE A 213 -8.00 -3.34 -20.79
N THR A 214 -8.44 -4.14 -21.76
CA THR A 214 -7.59 -4.77 -22.77
C THR A 214 -7.37 -3.92 -24.03
N GLY A 215 -8.12 -2.82 -24.18
CA GLY A 215 -8.03 -1.89 -25.28
C GLY A 215 -6.93 -0.82 -25.12
N ASN A 216 -7.03 0.25 -25.91
CA ASN A 216 -6.12 1.40 -25.82
C ASN A 216 -6.57 2.34 -24.68
N ASP A 217 -6.02 2.13 -23.49
CA ASP A 217 -6.34 2.88 -22.26
C ASP A 217 -6.18 4.40 -22.41
N THR A 218 -5.31 4.85 -23.34
CA THR A 218 -5.06 6.27 -23.55
C THR A 218 -6.24 7.02 -24.16
N GLU A 219 -7.19 6.31 -24.76
CA GLU A 219 -8.37 6.89 -25.40
C GLU A 219 -9.59 6.94 -24.47
N ASN A 220 -9.53 6.28 -23.33
CA ASN A 220 -10.63 6.27 -22.37
C ASN A 220 -10.72 7.61 -21.63
N GLU A 221 -11.76 8.40 -21.93
CA GLU A 221 -11.95 9.74 -21.33
C GLU A 221 -12.13 9.72 -19.82
N ARG A 222 -12.76 8.68 -19.28
CA ARG A 222 -12.95 8.51 -17.83
C ARG A 222 -11.63 8.23 -17.12
N LEU A 223 -10.78 7.40 -17.72
CA LEU A 223 -9.44 7.14 -17.21
C LEU A 223 -8.60 8.42 -17.23
N LYS A 224 -8.70 9.24 -18.31
CA LYS A 224 -8.02 10.55 -18.40
C LYS A 224 -8.49 11.51 -17.31
N ALA A 225 -9.79 11.51 -16.97
CA ALA A 225 -10.31 12.34 -15.89
C ALA A 225 -9.75 11.93 -14.52
N VAL A 226 -9.65 10.61 -14.25
CA VAL A 226 -8.98 10.10 -13.02
C VAL A 226 -7.51 10.47 -13.01
N GLN A 227 -6.80 10.33 -14.14
CA GLN A 227 -5.39 10.67 -14.27
C GLN A 227 -5.13 12.15 -13.98
N ALA A 228 -5.97 13.05 -14.49
CA ALA A 228 -5.81 14.48 -14.25
C ALA A 228 -5.92 14.85 -12.77
N ILE A 229 -6.81 14.20 -12.02
CA ILE A 229 -6.93 14.39 -10.57
C ILE A 229 -5.70 13.81 -9.86
N ALA A 230 -5.30 12.61 -10.22
CA ALA A 230 -4.14 11.95 -9.63
C ALA A 230 -2.85 12.76 -9.84
N ASP A 231 -2.63 13.29 -11.05
CA ASP A 231 -1.48 14.13 -11.37
C ASP A 231 -1.44 15.40 -10.49
N ALA A 232 -2.62 16.02 -10.27
CA ALA A 232 -2.74 17.19 -9.40
C ALA A 232 -2.47 16.87 -7.92
N GLU A 233 -2.70 15.63 -7.49
CA GLU A 233 -2.48 15.16 -6.12
C GLU A 233 -1.13 14.43 -5.93
N GLY A 234 -0.33 14.26 -6.97
CA GLY A 234 0.88 13.42 -6.93
C GLY A 234 0.57 11.95 -6.63
N ALA A 235 -0.62 11.48 -6.99
CA ALA A 235 -1.10 10.13 -6.77
C ALA A 235 -0.91 9.26 -8.01
N MET A 236 -1.03 7.94 -7.85
CA MET A 236 -0.96 6.99 -8.95
C MET A 236 -2.34 6.54 -9.39
N VAL A 237 -2.49 6.28 -10.68
CA VAL A 237 -3.67 5.62 -11.27
C VAL A 237 -3.28 4.24 -11.75
N LEU A 238 -4.09 3.26 -11.41
CA LEU A 238 -3.95 1.89 -11.88
C LEU A 238 -5.26 1.47 -12.56
N PRO A 239 -5.28 1.30 -13.90
CA PRO A 239 -6.39 0.64 -14.57
C PRO A 239 -6.48 -0.82 -14.10
N ILE A 240 -7.67 -1.28 -13.74
CA ILE A 240 -7.95 -2.64 -13.30
C ILE A 240 -9.33 -3.06 -13.79
N CYS A 241 -9.50 -4.33 -14.12
CA CYS A 241 -10.83 -4.93 -14.33
C CYS A 241 -11.11 -5.87 -13.15
N ALA A 242 -11.84 -5.38 -12.15
CA ALA A 242 -12.12 -6.15 -10.94
C ALA A 242 -12.86 -7.47 -11.23
N LYS A 243 -13.67 -7.53 -12.28
CA LYS A 243 -14.35 -8.73 -12.72
C LYS A 243 -13.36 -9.76 -13.25
N LEU A 244 -12.45 -9.36 -14.13
CA LEU A 244 -11.39 -10.21 -14.65
C LEU A 244 -10.52 -10.77 -13.50
N GLU A 245 -10.14 -9.91 -12.53
CA GLU A 245 -9.35 -10.35 -11.38
C GLU A 245 -10.07 -11.40 -10.52
N GLU A 246 -11.39 -11.25 -10.34
CA GLU A 246 -12.21 -12.24 -9.62
C GLU A 246 -12.27 -13.56 -10.38
N ASP A 247 -12.41 -13.52 -11.71
CA ASP A 247 -12.51 -14.71 -12.54
C ASP A 247 -11.19 -15.52 -12.58
N ILE A 248 -10.04 -14.84 -12.60
CA ILE A 248 -8.72 -15.51 -12.63
C ILE A 248 -8.17 -15.86 -11.24
N ALA A 249 -8.73 -15.32 -10.16
CA ALA A 249 -8.24 -15.54 -8.81
C ALA A 249 -8.33 -17.00 -8.34
N GLY A 250 -9.19 -17.81 -8.94
CA GLY A 250 -9.37 -19.23 -8.65
C GLY A 250 -8.63 -20.18 -9.60
N MET A 251 -7.90 -19.65 -10.59
CA MET A 251 -7.15 -20.45 -11.56
C MET A 251 -5.81 -20.89 -10.99
N ASP A 252 -5.31 -22.05 -11.41
CA ASP A 252 -3.93 -22.40 -11.12
C ASP A 252 -2.92 -21.52 -11.89
N ALA A 253 -1.63 -21.60 -11.54
CA ALA A 253 -0.61 -20.69 -12.10
C ALA A 253 -0.49 -20.83 -13.62
N ASP A 254 -0.56 -22.06 -14.15
CA ASP A 254 -0.41 -22.32 -15.59
C ASP A 254 -1.64 -21.83 -16.36
N GLU A 255 -2.84 -22.07 -15.81
CA GLU A 255 -4.11 -21.57 -16.36
C GLU A 255 -4.15 -20.04 -16.36
N LYS A 256 -3.74 -19.40 -15.27
CA LYS A 256 -3.67 -17.93 -15.13
C LYS A 256 -2.72 -17.33 -16.16
N GLU A 257 -1.51 -17.90 -16.32
CA GLU A 257 -0.50 -17.42 -17.27
C GLU A 257 -1.02 -17.53 -18.72
N MET A 258 -1.64 -18.67 -19.07
CA MET A 258 -2.21 -18.88 -20.40
C MET A 258 -3.33 -17.88 -20.69
N PHE A 259 -4.25 -17.68 -19.73
CA PHE A 259 -5.37 -16.77 -19.88
C PHE A 259 -4.90 -15.29 -20.03
N LEU A 260 -3.96 -14.85 -19.20
CA LEU A 260 -3.38 -13.50 -19.31
C LEU A 260 -2.65 -13.31 -20.65
N SER A 261 -1.92 -14.33 -21.11
CA SER A 261 -1.22 -14.28 -22.40
C SER A 261 -2.19 -14.16 -23.59
N GLU A 262 -3.35 -14.85 -23.57
CA GLU A 262 -4.41 -14.71 -24.57
C GLU A 262 -4.98 -13.29 -24.66
N LEU A 263 -5.03 -12.59 -23.50
CA LEU A 263 -5.43 -11.19 -23.42
C LEU A 263 -4.30 -10.20 -23.74
N GLY A 264 -3.09 -10.69 -24.02
CA GLY A 264 -1.92 -9.86 -24.27
C GLY A 264 -1.35 -9.19 -23.00
N LEU A 265 -1.68 -9.72 -21.82
CA LEU A 265 -1.23 -9.23 -20.53
C LEU A 265 -0.06 -10.08 -20.01
N HIS A 266 0.94 -9.45 -19.39
CA HIS A 266 2.09 -10.13 -18.80
C HIS A 266 1.91 -10.45 -17.32
N GLU A 267 1.06 -9.70 -16.64
CA GLU A 267 0.71 -9.88 -15.23
C GLU A 267 -0.71 -9.41 -14.97
N SER A 268 -1.32 -9.86 -13.87
CA SER A 268 -2.67 -9.42 -13.49
C SER A 268 -2.67 -7.98 -12.96
N GLY A 269 -3.80 -7.32 -13.05
CA GLY A 269 -3.99 -6.00 -12.46
C GLY A 269 -3.86 -6.05 -10.94
N LEU A 270 -4.26 -7.16 -10.30
CA LEU A 270 -4.09 -7.37 -8.86
C LEU A 270 -2.61 -7.47 -8.48
N ASP A 271 -1.79 -8.22 -9.23
CA ASP A 271 -0.35 -8.34 -8.98
C ASP A 271 0.33 -6.95 -9.10
N ARG A 272 -0.04 -6.18 -10.12
CA ARG A 272 0.41 -4.77 -10.28
C ARG A 272 -0.03 -3.90 -9.10
N LEU A 273 -1.29 -4.02 -8.67
CA LEU A 273 -1.83 -3.26 -7.53
C LEU A 273 -1.03 -3.55 -6.25
N ILE A 274 -0.75 -4.82 -5.97
CA ILE A 274 0.01 -5.22 -4.79
C ILE A 274 1.42 -4.63 -4.82
N LYS A 275 2.13 -4.72 -5.96
CA LYS A 275 3.47 -4.16 -6.14
C LYS A 275 3.48 -2.64 -5.93
N VAL A 276 2.55 -1.94 -6.56
CA VAL A 276 2.41 -0.49 -6.46
C VAL A 276 2.07 -0.05 -5.03
N CYS A 277 1.16 -0.78 -4.35
CA CYS A 277 0.84 -0.54 -2.94
C CYS A 277 2.05 -0.73 -2.02
N TYR A 278 2.85 -1.76 -2.29
CA TYR A 278 4.07 -2.05 -1.53
C TYR A 278 5.08 -0.90 -1.63
N ASP A 279 5.30 -0.40 -2.84
CA ASP A 279 6.15 0.75 -3.10
C ASP A 279 5.61 2.06 -2.49
N LEU A 280 4.30 2.30 -2.60
CA LEU A 280 3.63 3.48 -2.04
C LEU A 280 3.83 3.58 -0.52
N LEU A 281 3.78 2.42 0.16
CA LEU A 281 4.02 2.33 1.59
C LEU A 281 5.50 2.47 1.96
N GLY A 282 6.39 2.65 0.98
CA GLY A 282 7.83 2.73 1.20
C GLY A 282 8.43 1.44 1.72
N LEU A 283 7.85 0.30 1.32
CA LEU A 283 8.29 -1.03 1.73
C LEU A 283 9.32 -1.59 0.77
N MET A 284 10.07 -2.55 1.28
CA MET A 284 10.96 -3.41 0.51
C MET A 284 11.13 -4.75 1.19
N SER A 285 11.69 -5.74 0.48
CA SER A 285 11.94 -7.07 1.02
C SER A 285 13.42 -7.41 1.05
N TYR A 286 13.92 -7.84 2.20
CA TYR A 286 15.13 -8.63 2.27
C TYR A 286 14.78 -10.13 2.35
N LEU A 287 15.72 -10.99 2.01
CA LEU A 287 15.49 -12.41 1.84
C LEU A 287 16.38 -13.21 2.83
N THR A 288 15.83 -14.28 3.36
CA THR A 288 16.60 -15.32 4.03
C THR A 288 16.46 -16.61 3.26
N ALA A 289 17.56 -17.33 3.05
CA ALA A 289 17.57 -18.54 2.25
C ALA A 289 18.31 -19.67 2.97
N GLY A 290 17.69 -20.83 3.00
CA GLY A 290 18.21 -22.06 3.59
C GLY A 290 17.38 -23.28 3.20
N GLU A 291 17.87 -24.49 3.50
CA GLU A 291 17.21 -25.77 3.15
C GLU A 291 15.80 -25.93 3.77
N GLN A 292 15.51 -25.28 4.88
CA GLN A 292 14.21 -25.41 5.53
C GLN A 292 13.21 -24.42 4.95
N GLU A 293 13.64 -23.18 4.72
CA GLU A 293 12.77 -22.11 4.24
C GLU A 293 13.56 -21.06 3.45
N VAL A 294 12.97 -20.61 2.34
CA VAL A 294 13.28 -19.32 1.70
C VAL A 294 12.15 -18.37 2.02
N ARG A 295 12.50 -17.18 2.51
CA ARG A 295 11.49 -16.24 2.97
C ARG A 295 11.82 -14.79 2.63
N ALA A 296 10.81 -14.04 2.17
CA ALA A 296 10.84 -12.59 2.05
C ALA A 296 10.33 -11.92 3.33
N TRP A 297 11.06 -10.92 3.80
CA TRP A 297 10.76 -10.17 5.01
C TRP A 297 10.50 -8.71 4.68
N THR A 298 9.32 -8.23 5.04
CA THR A 298 8.91 -6.85 4.82
C THR A 298 9.57 -5.90 5.81
N ILE A 299 10.23 -4.88 5.30
CA ILE A 299 10.78 -3.76 6.06
C ILE A 299 10.49 -2.44 5.35
N ALA A 300 10.53 -1.32 6.08
CA ALA A 300 10.49 0.01 5.47
C ALA A 300 11.85 0.33 4.82
N LYS A 301 11.83 1.07 3.72
CA LYS A 301 13.05 1.63 3.11
C LYS A 301 13.78 2.48 4.15
N GLY A 302 15.10 2.35 4.23
CA GLY A 302 15.92 3.02 5.27
C GLY A 302 16.09 2.23 6.58
N THR A 303 15.47 1.06 6.73
CA THR A 303 15.64 0.19 7.91
C THR A 303 17.08 -0.29 8.03
N LYS A 304 17.67 -0.20 9.24
CA LYS A 304 19.01 -0.71 9.52
C LYS A 304 19.00 -2.20 9.86
N ALA A 305 20.15 -2.86 9.72
CA ALA A 305 20.31 -4.30 9.91
C ALA A 305 19.79 -4.83 11.27
N PRO A 306 20.00 -4.19 12.43
CA PRO A 306 19.45 -4.68 13.69
C PRO A 306 17.93 -4.73 13.72
N GLN A 307 17.26 -3.65 13.24
CA GLN A 307 15.80 -3.59 13.17
C GLN A 307 15.23 -4.60 12.14
N ALA A 308 15.94 -4.83 11.02
CA ALA A 308 15.59 -5.87 10.08
C ALA A 308 15.69 -7.27 10.74
N ALA A 309 16.74 -7.56 11.50
CA ALA A 309 16.87 -8.79 12.28
C ALA A 309 15.73 -8.95 13.30
N GLY A 310 15.28 -7.84 13.88
CA GLY A 310 14.13 -7.79 14.79
C GLY A 310 12.81 -8.25 14.18
N LYS A 311 12.67 -8.16 12.86
CA LYS A 311 11.49 -8.71 12.13
C LYS A 311 11.42 -10.22 12.19
N ILE A 312 12.56 -10.90 12.31
CA ILE A 312 12.62 -12.36 12.51
C ILE A 312 12.27 -12.70 13.96
N HIS A 313 12.97 -12.07 14.89
CA HIS A 313 12.73 -12.24 16.33
C HIS A 313 13.37 -11.09 17.13
N THR A 314 12.75 -10.67 18.21
CA THR A 314 13.27 -9.57 19.06
C THR A 314 14.65 -9.85 19.64
N ASP A 315 14.99 -11.12 19.89
CA ASP A 315 16.31 -11.51 20.37
C ASP A 315 17.41 -11.28 19.31
N PHE A 316 17.08 -11.40 18.02
CA PHE A 316 18.02 -11.11 16.94
C PHE A 316 18.40 -9.63 16.91
N GLU A 317 17.45 -8.72 17.20
CA GLU A 317 17.74 -7.31 17.33
C GLU A 317 18.61 -7.01 18.55
N ARG A 318 18.23 -7.54 19.72
CA ARG A 318 18.94 -7.32 20.98
C ARG A 318 20.36 -7.86 20.96
N GLY A 319 20.51 -9.09 20.45
CA GLY A 319 21.78 -9.79 20.37
C GLY A 319 22.57 -9.55 19.09
N PHE A 320 22.16 -8.60 18.24
CA PHE A 320 22.75 -8.36 16.92
C PHE A 320 24.26 -8.14 17.00
N ILE A 321 25.01 -8.95 16.25
CA ILE A 321 26.47 -8.84 16.12
C ILE A 321 26.81 -8.25 14.75
N ARG A 322 26.37 -8.90 13.68
CA ARG A 322 26.59 -8.51 12.27
C ARG A 322 25.60 -9.21 11.35
N ALA A 323 25.47 -8.69 10.14
CA ALA A 323 24.78 -9.32 9.03
C ALA A 323 25.78 -9.78 7.96
N GLU A 324 25.70 -11.03 7.53
CA GLU A 324 26.38 -11.50 6.30
C GLU A 324 25.39 -11.26 5.16
N VAL A 325 25.74 -10.38 4.25
CA VAL A 325 24.84 -9.86 3.20
C VAL A 325 25.43 -10.16 1.83
N ILE A 326 24.61 -10.67 0.94
CA ILE A 326 24.92 -10.80 -0.48
C ILE A 326 23.74 -10.29 -1.30
N ASN A 327 24.03 -9.64 -2.45
CA ASN A 327 22.98 -9.27 -3.38
C ASN A 327 22.39 -10.53 -4.04
N TYR A 328 21.06 -10.56 -4.19
CA TYR A 328 20.35 -11.68 -4.82
C TYR A 328 20.92 -12.06 -6.19
N LYS A 329 21.18 -11.08 -7.07
CA LYS A 329 21.68 -11.33 -8.43
C LYS A 329 23.03 -12.02 -8.41
N ASP A 330 23.96 -11.55 -7.56
CA ASP A 330 25.29 -12.13 -7.41
C ASP A 330 25.21 -13.58 -6.89
N LEU A 331 24.29 -13.83 -5.95
CA LEU A 331 24.11 -15.18 -5.41
C LEU A 331 23.59 -16.17 -6.46
N ILE A 332 22.60 -15.78 -7.24
CA ILE A 332 22.05 -16.63 -8.31
C ILE A 332 23.08 -16.87 -9.42
N GLU A 333 23.80 -15.84 -9.84
CA GLU A 333 24.84 -15.96 -10.87
C GLU A 333 25.95 -16.93 -10.45
N LEU A 334 26.34 -16.92 -9.17
CA LEU A 334 27.41 -17.77 -8.66
C LEU A 334 26.94 -19.18 -8.25
N GLY A 335 25.65 -19.39 -8.12
CA GLY A 335 25.04 -20.69 -7.84
C GLY A 335 25.30 -21.24 -6.44
N SER A 336 26.04 -20.54 -5.58
CA SER A 336 26.21 -20.93 -4.17
C SER A 336 26.80 -19.82 -3.31
N LEU A 337 26.47 -19.85 -2.00
CA LEU A 337 27.04 -18.94 -1.02
C LEU A 337 28.57 -19.20 -0.83
N ALA A 338 29.03 -20.43 -1.02
CA ALA A 338 30.45 -20.78 -0.93
C ALA A 338 31.25 -20.09 -2.03
N ALA A 339 30.81 -20.19 -3.30
CA ALA A 339 31.44 -19.50 -4.44
C ALA A 339 31.41 -17.97 -4.26
N ALA A 340 30.32 -17.44 -3.69
CA ALA A 340 30.22 -16.02 -3.40
C ALA A 340 31.24 -15.56 -2.32
N ARG A 341 31.49 -16.37 -1.30
CA ARG A 341 32.52 -16.09 -0.29
C ARG A 341 33.93 -16.12 -0.87
N GLU A 342 34.22 -17.10 -1.72
CA GLU A 342 35.53 -17.19 -2.41
C GLU A 342 35.81 -15.96 -3.29
N LYS A 343 34.76 -15.39 -3.90
CA LYS A 343 34.87 -14.14 -4.68
C LYS A 343 34.81 -12.85 -3.83
N GLY A 344 34.63 -12.97 -2.51
CA GLY A 344 34.57 -11.83 -1.59
C GLY A 344 33.29 -10.99 -1.72
N LEU A 345 32.22 -11.54 -2.32
CA LEU A 345 30.94 -10.83 -2.53
C LEU A 345 30.00 -10.92 -1.31
N VAL A 346 30.29 -11.80 -0.36
CA VAL A 346 29.57 -11.84 0.93
C VAL A 346 30.17 -10.78 1.85
N ARG A 347 29.42 -9.71 2.08
CA ARG A 347 29.81 -8.60 2.92
C ARG A 347 29.48 -8.88 4.37
N SER A 348 30.33 -8.40 5.28
CA SER A 348 30.06 -8.43 6.72
C SER A 348 29.67 -7.02 7.18
N GLU A 349 28.40 -6.81 7.46
CA GLU A 349 27.82 -5.50 7.72
C GLU A 349 27.48 -5.32 9.20
N GLY A 350 27.73 -4.12 9.71
CA GLY A 350 27.51 -3.75 11.11
C GLY A 350 26.12 -3.14 11.36
N LYS A 351 25.97 -2.56 12.57
CA LYS A 351 24.69 -1.99 13.05
C LYS A 351 24.16 -0.82 12.21
N GLU A 352 25.04 -0.07 11.56
CA GLU A 352 24.67 1.12 10.76
C GLU A 352 24.32 0.78 9.31
N TYR A 353 24.43 -0.48 8.91
CA TYR A 353 24.08 -0.89 7.56
C TYR A 353 22.60 -0.69 7.29
N VAL A 354 22.29 0.10 6.27
CA VAL A 354 20.94 0.30 5.75
C VAL A 354 20.65 -0.80 4.75
N MET A 355 19.65 -1.62 5.04
CA MET A 355 19.22 -2.74 4.20
C MET A 355 18.83 -2.28 2.80
N GLN A 356 19.16 -3.12 1.82
CA GLN A 356 18.78 -2.89 0.42
C GLN A 356 17.73 -3.92 -0.02
N ASP A 357 16.87 -3.54 -0.97
CA ASP A 357 15.90 -4.48 -1.54
C ASP A 357 16.62 -5.63 -2.26
N GLY A 358 16.22 -6.85 -1.94
CA GLY A 358 16.85 -8.07 -2.49
C GLY A 358 18.16 -8.48 -1.82
N ASP A 359 18.55 -7.87 -0.70
CA ASP A 359 19.62 -8.42 0.12
C ASP A 359 19.24 -9.83 0.61
N VAL A 360 20.10 -10.81 0.34
CA VAL A 360 20.03 -12.15 0.95
C VAL A 360 20.91 -12.16 2.18
N VAL A 361 20.32 -12.42 3.36
CA VAL A 361 20.97 -12.11 4.65
C VAL A 361 21.00 -13.27 5.59
N LEU A 362 22.15 -13.43 6.27
CA LEU A 362 22.31 -14.28 7.46
C LEU A 362 22.71 -13.41 8.64
N PHE A 363 21.82 -13.23 9.60
CA PHE A 363 22.10 -12.49 10.81
C PHE A 363 22.89 -13.36 11.81
N ARG A 364 23.95 -12.77 12.38
CA ARG A 364 24.72 -13.33 13.50
C ARG A 364 24.37 -12.57 14.75
N PHE A 365 23.91 -13.30 15.75
CA PHE A 365 23.47 -12.74 17.02
C PHE A 365 23.92 -13.63 18.18
N ASN A 366 23.94 -13.06 19.35
CA ASN A 366 24.22 -13.79 20.62
C ASN A 366 23.21 -13.28 21.68
N VAL A 367 22.51 -14.21 22.31
CA VAL A 367 21.50 -13.95 23.34
C VAL A 367 21.98 -14.55 24.66
#